data_f6304f3d8aa9a9f448042f3efef96f7b
#
_entry.id   f6304f3d8aa9a9f448042f3efef96f7b
#
_cell.length_a   1.000
_cell.length_b   1.000
_cell.length_c   1.000
_cell.angle_alpha   90.00
_cell.angle_beta   90.00
_cell.angle_gamma   90.00
#
_symmetry.space_group_name_H-M   'P 1'
#
loop_
_entity.id
_entity.type
_entity.pdbx_description
1 polymer ?
#
loop_
_entity_poly.entity_id
_entity_poly.type
_entity_poly.pdbx_seq_one_letter_code
_entity_poly.pdbx_strand_id
1 'polypeptide(L)'
;RRVGVFPLIPCKNCLPCARRQYEMCRNYSYLGSRRDGGFAEYVAVPQENLIELPDKVSYEEAAMLEPMAVAVHAMKRGNPSVTDTVAVCGLGTIGLLLCMFLKEAGVKRVLAIGNNSRQRQFARQFGIPEDAYCDSHAEKAEEWLLEKTGGLGADIFFECVGKKETVAQAVDGTAPGGSICLVGNPASDMGLEKAVY
;
A
#
# COMPACT_ATOMS: atom_id res chain seq x y z
N ARG A 1 2.15 19.83 23.36
CA ARG A 1 1.09 19.48 22.39
C ARG A 1 1.24 18.02 21.97
N ARG A 2 0.12 17.38 21.64
CA ARG A 2 0.12 16.05 21.06
C ARG A 2 0.37 16.17 19.57
N VAL A 3 1.34 15.41 19.04
CA VAL A 3 1.75 15.52 17.63
C VAL A 3 1.98 14.16 17.01
N GLY A 4 1.65 14.03 15.73
CA GLY A 4 2.18 13.03 14.83
C GLY A 4 3.45 13.56 14.16
N VAL A 5 4.30 12.66 13.72
CA VAL A 5 5.56 13.01 13.05
C VAL A 5 5.54 12.50 11.62
N PHE A 6 5.74 13.42 10.66
CA PHE A 6 6.02 13.04 9.28
C PHE A 6 7.52 12.72 9.15
N PRO A 7 7.91 11.46 8.93
CA PRO A 7 9.31 11.06 9.10
C PRO A 7 10.24 11.49 7.96
N LEU A 8 9.70 11.76 6.75
CA LEU A 8 10.49 12.17 5.60
C LEU A 8 10.86 13.65 5.68
N ILE A 9 12.15 13.95 5.59
CA ILE A 9 12.70 15.31 5.61
C ILE A 9 13.28 15.61 4.23
N PRO A 10 12.57 16.37 3.38
CA PRO A 10 13.02 16.68 2.01
C PRO A 10 14.14 17.72 2.00
N CYS A 11 15.00 17.68 0.97
CA CYS A 11 16.09 18.67 0.83
C CYS A 11 15.63 20.08 0.43
N LYS A 12 14.39 20.23 -0.04
CA LYS A 12 13.72 21.49 -0.46
C LYS A 12 14.34 22.22 -1.66
N ASN A 13 15.46 21.75 -2.23
CA ASN A 13 16.20 22.42 -3.30
C ASN A 13 16.34 21.59 -4.59
N CYS A 14 15.80 20.38 -4.68
CA CYS A 14 15.78 19.59 -5.92
C CYS A 14 14.48 19.79 -6.71
N LEU A 15 14.46 19.36 -7.98
CA LEU A 15 13.32 19.53 -8.87
C LEU A 15 12.01 18.89 -8.32
N PRO A 16 11.99 17.65 -7.79
CA PRO A 16 10.82 17.12 -7.13
C PRO A 16 10.34 18.00 -5.97
N CYS A 17 11.23 18.50 -5.12
CA CYS A 17 10.86 19.40 -4.02
C CYS A 17 10.23 20.71 -4.52
N ALA A 18 10.74 21.29 -5.61
CA ALA A 18 10.18 22.49 -6.24
C ALA A 18 8.73 22.22 -6.74
N ARG A 19 8.41 20.97 -7.08
CA ARG A 19 7.06 20.50 -7.48
C ARG A 19 6.24 20.02 -6.31
N ARG A 20 6.70 20.12 -5.07
CA ARG A 20 6.07 19.61 -3.84
C ARG A 20 5.86 18.07 -3.84
N GLN A 21 6.63 17.34 -4.64
CA GLN A 21 6.68 15.88 -4.67
C GLN A 21 7.81 15.43 -3.72
N TYR A 22 7.60 15.62 -2.42
CA TYR A 22 8.62 15.39 -1.41
C TYR A 22 9.03 13.93 -1.28
N GLU A 23 8.12 13.01 -1.53
CA GLU A 23 8.36 11.57 -1.59
C GLU A 23 9.36 11.17 -2.69
N MET A 24 9.49 12.01 -3.73
CA MET A 24 10.44 11.83 -4.83
C MET A 24 11.75 12.63 -4.63
N CYS A 25 11.98 13.16 -3.44
CA CYS A 25 13.17 13.95 -3.15
C CYS A 25 14.44 13.13 -3.36
N ARG A 26 15.38 13.68 -4.16
CA ARG A 26 16.63 12.97 -4.51
C ARG A 26 17.63 12.91 -3.36
N ASN A 27 17.49 13.80 -2.38
CA ASN A 27 18.43 13.93 -1.27
C ASN A 27 17.66 14.14 0.06
N TYR A 28 16.77 13.21 0.36
CA TYR A 28 16.00 13.25 1.59
C TYR A 28 16.76 12.64 2.77
N SER A 29 16.40 13.08 3.97
CA SER A 29 16.66 12.36 5.20
C SER A 29 15.37 11.72 5.73
N TYR A 30 15.49 10.75 6.63
CA TYR A 30 14.34 10.02 7.16
C TYR A 30 14.58 9.66 8.62
N LEU A 31 13.66 10.06 9.50
CA LEU A 31 13.71 9.75 10.92
C LEU A 31 13.58 8.23 11.13
N GLY A 32 14.47 7.66 11.93
CA GLY A 32 14.49 6.22 12.23
C GLY A 32 15.27 5.36 11.24
N SER A 33 15.77 5.92 10.11
CA SER A 33 16.60 5.15 9.16
C SER A 33 17.86 5.89 8.70
N ARG A 34 17.79 7.19 8.44
CA ARG A 34 18.94 8.02 8.01
C ARG A 34 19.39 9.01 9.08
N ARG A 35 18.65 9.10 10.17
CA ARG A 35 18.94 9.80 11.41
C ARG A 35 18.16 9.17 12.54
N ASP A 36 18.43 9.63 13.77
CA ASP A 36 17.75 9.16 14.97
C ASP A 36 16.23 9.28 14.83
N GLY A 37 15.51 8.30 15.39
CA GLY A 37 14.07 8.13 15.28
C GLY A 37 13.38 8.00 16.64
N GLY A 38 12.14 7.51 16.62
CA GLY A 38 11.24 7.46 17.77
C GLY A 38 11.48 6.32 18.77
N PHE A 39 12.44 5.40 18.55
CA PHE A 39 12.85 4.42 19.55
C PHE A 39 13.76 5.04 20.62
N ALA A 40 13.29 6.11 21.24
CA ALA A 40 13.98 6.90 22.26
C ALA A 40 12.96 7.65 23.12
N GLU A 41 13.37 8.12 24.29
CA GLU A 41 12.53 8.97 25.14
C GLU A 41 12.27 10.34 24.51
N TYR A 42 13.25 10.82 23.72
CA TYR A 42 13.19 12.12 23.02
C TYR A 42 13.76 11.98 21.60
N VAL A 43 13.18 12.73 20.67
CA VAL A 43 13.66 12.84 19.29
C VAL A 43 13.61 14.28 18.81
N ALA A 44 14.66 14.74 18.13
CA ALA A 44 14.70 16.06 17.51
C ALA A 44 14.02 16.00 16.12
N VAL A 45 12.93 16.75 15.95
CA VAL A 45 12.13 16.79 14.73
C VAL A 45 12.00 18.22 14.23
N PRO A 46 12.21 18.50 12.93
CA PRO A 46 11.91 19.82 12.37
C PRO A 46 10.43 20.18 12.61
N GLN A 47 10.17 21.44 12.94
CA GLN A 47 8.81 21.90 13.26
C GLN A 47 7.81 21.62 12.12
N GLU A 48 8.23 21.76 10.89
CA GLU A 48 7.40 21.50 9.70
C GLU A 48 7.03 20.02 9.48
N ASN A 49 7.69 19.11 10.20
CA ASN A 49 7.39 17.68 10.19
C ASN A 49 6.42 17.28 11.32
N LEU A 50 5.97 18.23 12.13
CA LEU A 50 5.02 18.00 13.21
C LEU A 50 3.59 18.24 12.73
N ILE A 51 2.71 17.29 13.00
CA ILE A 51 1.28 17.36 12.70
C ILE A 51 0.54 17.36 14.03
N GLU A 52 -0.16 18.44 14.37
CA GLU A 52 -0.95 18.52 15.61
C GLU A 52 -2.10 17.51 15.55
N LEU A 53 -2.21 16.68 16.59
CA LEU A 53 -3.26 15.68 16.68
C LEU A 53 -4.52 16.30 17.32
N PRO A 54 -5.70 16.10 16.71
CA PRO A 54 -6.95 16.44 17.35
C PRO A 54 -7.12 15.72 18.71
N ASP A 55 -7.77 16.35 19.69
CA ASP A 55 -7.95 15.78 21.03
C ASP A 55 -8.67 14.43 21.02
N LYS A 56 -9.58 14.22 20.05
CA LYS A 56 -10.35 12.99 19.91
C LYS A 56 -9.56 11.80 19.35
N VAL A 57 -8.36 12.02 18.81
CA VAL A 57 -7.52 10.96 18.21
C VAL A 57 -6.60 10.42 19.29
N SER A 58 -6.65 9.11 19.55
CA SER A 58 -5.73 8.43 20.48
C SER A 58 -4.30 8.36 19.90
N TYR A 59 -3.31 8.00 20.72
CA TYR A 59 -1.95 7.77 20.21
C TYR A 59 -1.85 6.49 19.38
N GLU A 60 -2.65 5.48 19.71
CA GLU A 60 -2.76 4.23 18.95
C GLU A 60 -3.30 4.48 17.54
N GLU A 61 -4.35 5.31 17.42
CA GLU A 61 -4.89 5.72 16.11
C GLU A 61 -3.87 6.59 15.37
N ALA A 62 -3.21 7.53 16.04
CA ALA A 62 -2.19 8.38 15.45
C ALA A 62 -0.96 7.59 14.95
N ALA A 63 -0.62 6.47 15.59
CA ALA A 63 0.46 5.60 15.14
C ALA A 63 0.18 4.96 13.76
N MET A 64 -1.09 4.94 13.33
CA MET A 64 -1.47 4.47 12.00
C MET A 64 -1.32 5.53 10.89
N LEU A 65 -1.02 6.79 11.21
CA LEU A 65 -0.91 7.87 10.21
C LEU A 65 0.08 7.56 9.09
N GLU A 66 1.26 7.04 9.44
CA GLU A 66 2.29 6.74 8.45
C GLU A 66 1.86 5.59 7.52
N PRO A 67 1.47 4.39 8.00
CA PRO A 67 1.01 3.33 7.11
C PRO A 67 -0.28 3.69 6.34
N MET A 68 -1.17 4.49 6.92
CA MET A 68 -2.34 5.01 6.21
C MET A 68 -1.94 5.93 5.06
N ALA A 69 -0.92 6.78 5.26
CA ALA A 69 -0.39 7.64 4.20
C ALA A 69 0.19 6.82 3.03
N VAL A 70 0.86 5.70 3.31
CA VAL A 70 1.34 4.77 2.26
C VAL A 70 0.17 4.20 1.46
N ALA A 71 -0.88 3.72 2.13
CA ALA A 71 -2.06 3.18 1.45
C ALA A 71 -2.79 4.24 0.61
N VAL A 72 -2.97 5.46 1.14
CA VAL A 72 -3.55 6.59 0.39
C VAL A 72 -2.68 6.96 -0.81
N HIS A 73 -1.35 6.95 -0.67
CA HIS A 73 -0.45 7.21 -1.79
C HIS A 73 -0.58 6.14 -2.88
N ALA A 74 -0.61 4.87 -2.50
CA ALA A 74 -0.84 3.76 -3.42
C ALA A 74 -2.18 3.89 -4.17
N MET A 75 -3.27 4.22 -3.45
CA MET A 75 -4.58 4.50 -4.06
C MET A 75 -4.51 5.62 -5.11
N LYS A 76 -3.83 6.73 -4.79
CA LYS A 76 -3.64 7.84 -5.74
C LYS A 76 -2.84 7.43 -6.98
N ARG A 77 -1.86 6.53 -6.83
CA ARG A 77 -1.05 6.02 -7.95
C ARG A 77 -1.81 5.03 -8.81
N GLY A 78 -2.56 4.11 -8.20
CA GLY A 78 -3.41 3.17 -8.91
C GLY A 78 -4.65 3.82 -9.52
N ASN A 79 -5.15 4.90 -8.91
CA ASN A 79 -6.31 5.69 -9.36
C ASN A 79 -7.56 4.83 -9.68
N PRO A 80 -8.03 3.97 -8.75
CA PRO A 80 -9.14 3.07 -9.01
C PRO A 80 -10.47 3.80 -9.22
N SER A 81 -11.21 3.35 -10.20
CA SER A 81 -12.61 3.72 -10.41
C SER A 81 -13.54 2.83 -9.58
N VAL A 82 -14.75 3.29 -9.29
CA VAL A 82 -15.78 2.50 -8.59
C VAL A 82 -16.22 1.25 -9.36
N THR A 83 -16.00 1.22 -10.67
CA THR A 83 -16.36 0.10 -11.55
C THR A 83 -15.23 -0.90 -11.76
N ASP A 84 -14.01 -0.55 -11.36
CA ASP A 84 -12.85 -1.41 -11.56
C ASP A 84 -12.93 -2.67 -10.67
N THR A 85 -12.39 -3.76 -11.20
CA THR A 85 -12.02 -4.94 -10.41
C THR A 85 -10.60 -4.73 -9.90
N VAL A 86 -10.45 -4.61 -8.58
CA VAL A 86 -9.17 -4.33 -7.95
C VAL A 86 -8.70 -5.54 -7.16
N ALA A 87 -7.49 -6.03 -7.45
CA ALA A 87 -6.83 -7.06 -6.67
C ALA A 87 -5.84 -6.44 -5.67
N VAL A 88 -5.81 -6.96 -4.45
CA VAL A 88 -4.84 -6.60 -3.41
C VAL A 88 -4.14 -7.85 -2.93
N CYS A 89 -2.86 -8.00 -3.25
CA CYS A 89 -2.04 -9.14 -2.84
C CYS A 89 -1.12 -8.77 -1.68
N GLY A 90 -1.19 -9.54 -0.59
CA GLY A 90 -0.44 -9.29 0.63
C GLY A 90 -1.20 -8.46 1.64
N LEU A 91 -2.00 -9.13 2.48
CA LEU A 91 -2.87 -8.51 3.48
C LEU A 91 -2.15 -8.29 4.82
N GLY A 92 -0.96 -7.68 4.77
CA GLY A 92 -0.34 -7.03 5.91
C GLY A 92 -1.05 -5.70 6.23
N THR A 93 -0.44 -4.87 7.07
CA THR A 93 -1.02 -3.57 7.47
C THR A 93 -1.41 -2.72 6.25
N ILE A 94 -0.52 -2.58 5.25
CA ILE A 94 -0.78 -1.74 4.08
C ILE A 94 -1.89 -2.33 3.20
N GLY A 95 -1.84 -3.64 2.91
CA GLY A 95 -2.86 -4.27 2.07
C GLY A 95 -4.25 -4.25 2.70
N LEU A 96 -4.36 -4.44 4.02
CA LEU A 96 -5.63 -4.30 4.75
C LEU A 96 -6.16 -2.87 4.73
N LEU A 97 -5.28 -1.86 4.91
CA LEU A 97 -5.65 -0.45 4.79
C LEU A 97 -6.10 -0.10 3.36
N LEU A 98 -5.44 -0.66 2.34
CA LEU A 98 -5.89 -0.52 0.95
C LEU A 98 -7.28 -1.11 0.75
N CYS A 99 -7.55 -2.33 1.24
CA CYS A 99 -8.89 -2.91 1.18
C CYS A 99 -9.93 -2.00 1.83
N MET A 100 -9.65 -1.48 3.02
CA MET A 100 -10.53 -0.55 3.73
C MET A 100 -10.79 0.71 2.89
N PHE A 101 -9.76 1.39 2.41
CA PHE A 101 -9.90 2.63 1.63
C PHE A 101 -10.58 2.41 0.27
N LEU A 102 -10.32 1.29 -0.40
CA LEU A 102 -11.01 0.93 -1.64
C LEU A 102 -12.51 0.77 -1.41
N LYS A 103 -12.91 0.11 -0.32
CA LYS A 103 -14.32 -0.04 0.04
C LYS A 103 -14.96 1.29 0.41
N GLU A 104 -14.29 2.12 1.21
CA GLU A 104 -14.75 3.48 1.56
C GLU A 104 -14.86 4.39 0.33
N ALA A 105 -13.98 4.25 -0.66
CA ALA A 105 -14.06 4.95 -1.94
C ALA A 105 -15.17 4.43 -2.86
N GLY A 106 -15.89 3.38 -2.46
CA GLY A 106 -17.01 2.82 -3.22
C GLY A 106 -16.62 1.85 -4.32
N VAL A 107 -15.39 1.34 -4.35
CA VAL A 107 -14.97 0.32 -5.32
C VAL A 107 -15.79 -0.95 -5.05
N LYS A 108 -16.57 -1.36 -6.03
CA LYS A 108 -17.55 -2.45 -5.87
C LYS A 108 -16.88 -3.81 -5.75
N ARG A 109 -15.84 -4.04 -6.55
CA ARG A 109 -15.18 -5.33 -6.66
C ARG A 109 -13.73 -5.27 -6.20
N VAL A 110 -13.49 -5.66 -4.94
CA VAL A 110 -12.16 -5.77 -4.35
C VAL A 110 -11.89 -7.24 -4.06
N LEU A 111 -10.87 -7.81 -4.68
CA LEU A 111 -10.42 -9.19 -4.55
C LEU A 111 -9.13 -9.20 -3.72
N ALA A 112 -9.17 -9.87 -2.58
CA ALA A 112 -8.11 -9.83 -1.58
C ALA A 112 -7.36 -11.17 -1.53
N ILE A 113 -6.03 -11.14 -1.65
CA ILE A 113 -5.17 -12.31 -1.63
C ILE A 113 -4.31 -12.27 -0.37
N GLY A 114 -4.59 -13.20 0.54
CA GLY A 114 -3.89 -13.36 1.81
C GLY A 114 -3.35 -14.78 1.98
N ASN A 115 -2.86 -15.10 3.19
CA ASN A 115 -2.25 -16.39 3.45
C ASN A 115 -2.53 -16.95 4.85
N ASN A 116 -3.47 -16.37 5.58
CA ASN A 116 -3.83 -16.87 6.90
C ASN A 116 -5.21 -16.39 7.37
N SER A 117 -5.76 -17.09 8.37
CA SER A 117 -7.10 -16.84 8.91
C SER A 117 -7.26 -15.45 9.56
N ARG A 118 -6.20 -14.90 10.15
CA ARG A 118 -6.25 -13.56 10.76
C ARG A 118 -6.43 -12.47 9.70
N GLN A 119 -5.72 -12.56 8.58
CA GLN A 119 -5.88 -11.66 7.45
C GLN A 119 -7.29 -11.76 6.87
N ARG A 120 -7.82 -12.97 6.71
CA ARG A 120 -9.21 -13.22 6.28
C ARG A 120 -10.21 -12.55 7.20
N GLN A 121 -10.03 -12.68 8.52
CA GLN A 121 -10.91 -12.06 9.51
C GLN A 121 -10.92 -10.52 9.39
N PHE A 122 -9.74 -9.88 9.28
CA PHE A 122 -9.66 -8.43 9.11
C PHE A 122 -10.22 -7.97 7.75
N ALA A 123 -9.95 -8.69 6.67
CA ALA A 123 -10.51 -8.36 5.37
C ALA A 123 -12.05 -8.34 5.41
N ARG A 124 -12.68 -9.32 6.08
CA ARG A 124 -14.13 -9.34 6.30
C ARG A 124 -14.63 -8.13 7.10
N GLN A 125 -13.91 -7.72 8.15
CA GLN A 125 -14.26 -6.53 8.93
C GLN A 125 -14.23 -5.25 8.08
N PHE A 126 -13.37 -5.20 7.07
CA PHE A 126 -13.29 -4.10 6.11
C PHE A 126 -14.21 -4.27 4.88
N GLY A 127 -15.18 -5.19 4.95
CA GLY A 127 -16.20 -5.34 3.93
C GLY A 127 -15.79 -6.15 2.70
N ILE A 128 -14.72 -6.96 2.80
CA ILE A 128 -14.37 -7.94 1.76
C ILE A 128 -15.20 -9.22 2.02
N PRO A 129 -16.08 -9.63 1.10
CA PRO A 129 -16.88 -10.84 1.27
C PRO A 129 -16.01 -12.11 1.20
N GLU A 130 -16.51 -13.21 1.73
CA GLU A 130 -15.74 -14.46 1.84
C GLU A 130 -15.31 -15.01 0.47
N ASP A 131 -16.16 -14.91 -0.52
CA ASP A 131 -15.91 -15.36 -1.89
C ASP A 131 -14.95 -14.43 -2.69
N ALA A 132 -14.61 -13.28 -2.12
CA ALA A 132 -13.62 -12.33 -2.65
C ALA A 132 -12.26 -12.39 -1.90
N TYR A 133 -12.04 -13.43 -1.10
CA TYR A 133 -10.78 -13.69 -0.41
C TYR A 133 -10.16 -15.00 -0.92
N CYS A 134 -8.92 -14.93 -1.39
CA CYS A 134 -8.09 -16.08 -1.73
C CYS A 134 -7.10 -16.38 -0.59
N ASP A 135 -6.96 -17.64 -0.21
CA ASP A 135 -5.86 -18.11 0.62
C ASP A 135 -4.78 -18.69 -0.29
N SER A 136 -3.69 -17.95 -0.47
CA SER A 136 -2.59 -18.32 -1.35
C SER A 136 -1.80 -19.58 -0.89
N HIS A 137 -2.10 -20.12 0.29
CA HIS A 137 -1.59 -21.43 0.72
C HIS A 137 -2.49 -22.59 0.27
N ALA A 138 -3.75 -22.32 0.02
CA ALA A 138 -4.73 -23.35 -0.36
C ALA A 138 -4.94 -23.44 -1.88
N GLU A 139 -4.76 -22.32 -2.60
CA GLU A 139 -5.00 -22.23 -4.03
C GLU A 139 -4.03 -21.24 -4.71
N LYS A 140 -3.85 -21.38 -6.01
CA LYS A 140 -3.00 -20.46 -6.78
C LYS A 140 -3.75 -19.15 -7.00
N ALA A 141 -3.16 -18.06 -6.53
CA ALA A 141 -3.81 -16.77 -6.52
C ALA A 141 -4.15 -16.24 -7.93
N GLU A 142 -3.28 -16.46 -8.91
CA GLU A 142 -3.47 -16.06 -10.30
C GLU A 142 -4.62 -16.85 -10.97
N GLU A 143 -4.69 -18.17 -10.74
CA GLU A 143 -5.76 -19.00 -11.29
C GLU A 143 -7.12 -18.62 -10.67
N TRP A 144 -7.17 -18.44 -9.34
CA TRP A 144 -8.34 -17.98 -8.62
C TRP A 144 -8.80 -16.60 -9.12
N LEU A 145 -7.87 -15.67 -9.30
CA LEU A 145 -8.19 -14.32 -9.76
C LEU A 145 -8.78 -14.33 -11.18
N LEU A 146 -8.20 -15.12 -12.09
CA LEU A 146 -8.73 -15.28 -13.44
C LEU A 146 -10.13 -15.93 -13.42
N GLU A 147 -10.36 -16.95 -12.59
CA GLU A 147 -11.69 -17.55 -12.41
C GLU A 147 -12.70 -16.49 -11.95
N LYS A 148 -12.36 -15.73 -10.90
CA LYS A 148 -13.21 -14.66 -10.36
C LYS A 148 -13.51 -13.55 -11.38
N THR A 149 -12.64 -13.33 -12.34
CA THR A 149 -12.78 -12.25 -13.33
C THR A 149 -13.23 -12.74 -14.71
N GLY A 150 -13.63 -14.01 -14.82
CA GLY A 150 -14.06 -14.60 -16.11
C GLY A 150 -12.93 -14.68 -17.14
N GLY A 151 -11.69 -14.85 -16.69
CA GLY A 151 -10.48 -14.95 -17.49
C GLY A 151 -9.84 -13.62 -17.87
N LEU A 152 -10.43 -12.49 -17.46
CA LEU A 152 -9.93 -11.15 -17.86
C LEU A 152 -8.77 -10.65 -16.97
N GLY A 153 -8.76 -11.01 -15.69
CA GLY A 153 -7.83 -10.43 -14.72
C GLY A 153 -8.39 -9.17 -14.04
N ALA A 154 -7.59 -8.55 -13.18
CA ALA A 154 -7.94 -7.32 -12.47
C ALA A 154 -7.58 -6.08 -13.31
N ASP A 155 -8.41 -5.04 -13.26
CA ASP A 155 -8.11 -3.74 -13.88
C ASP A 155 -6.94 -3.05 -13.17
N ILE A 156 -6.86 -3.24 -11.84
CA ILE A 156 -5.76 -2.73 -11.02
C ILE A 156 -5.32 -3.80 -10.05
N PHE A 157 -4.01 -4.02 -9.97
CA PHE A 157 -3.40 -4.96 -9.05
C PHE A 157 -2.44 -4.22 -8.10
N PHE A 158 -2.74 -4.21 -6.79
CA PHE A 158 -1.84 -3.73 -5.75
C PHE A 158 -1.02 -4.89 -5.20
N GLU A 159 0.28 -4.88 -5.45
CA GLU A 159 1.23 -5.86 -4.93
C GLU A 159 1.87 -5.30 -3.66
N CYS A 160 1.58 -5.88 -2.48
CA CYS A 160 1.99 -5.39 -1.17
C CYS A 160 2.96 -6.32 -0.42
N VAL A 161 3.58 -7.28 -1.11
CA VAL A 161 4.49 -8.28 -0.52
C VAL A 161 5.95 -8.00 -0.86
N GLY A 162 6.25 -7.69 -2.13
CA GLY A 162 7.59 -7.42 -2.63
C GLY A 162 8.41 -8.69 -2.93
N LYS A 163 7.75 -9.80 -3.27
CA LYS A 163 8.41 -11.05 -3.67
C LYS A 163 8.33 -11.25 -5.18
N LYS A 164 9.31 -11.96 -5.75
CA LYS A 164 9.34 -12.30 -7.18
C LYS A 164 8.07 -13.03 -7.61
N GLU A 165 7.63 -13.98 -6.79
CA GLU A 165 6.45 -14.80 -7.05
C GLU A 165 5.17 -13.95 -7.08
N THR A 166 5.02 -13.02 -6.14
CA THR A 166 3.82 -12.16 -6.07
C THR A 166 3.80 -11.09 -7.16
N VAL A 167 4.97 -10.65 -7.63
CA VAL A 167 5.06 -9.77 -8.80
C VAL A 167 4.72 -10.53 -10.09
N ALA A 168 5.17 -11.78 -10.25
CA ALA A 168 4.76 -12.63 -11.36
C ALA A 168 3.24 -12.85 -11.35
N GLN A 169 2.66 -13.18 -10.19
CA GLN A 169 1.20 -13.30 -10.00
C GLN A 169 0.46 -12.01 -10.39
N ALA A 170 1.04 -10.84 -10.07
CA ALA A 170 0.45 -9.57 -10.47
C ALA A 170 0.43 -9.39 -11.99
N VAL A 171 1.50 -9.80 -12.69
CA VAL A 171 1.55 -9.75 -14.17
C VAL A 171 0.50 -10.69 -14.76
N ASP A 172 0.45 -11.94 -14.29
CA ASP A 172 -0.44 -12.96 -14.83
C ASP A 172 -1.92 -12.69 -14.49
N GLY A 173 -2.18 -12.03 -13.35
CA GLY A 173 -3.53 -11.72 -12.86
C GLY A 173 -4.08 -10.35 -13.27
N THR A 174 -3.31 -9.52 -13.98
CA THR A 174 -3.78 -8.20 -14.44
C THR A 174 -4.39 -8.28 -15.83
N ALA A 175 -5.51 -7.63 -16.02
CA ALA A 175 -6.20 -7.58 -17.31
C ALA A 175 -5.36 -6.87 -18.40
N PRO A 176 -5.53 -7.21 -19.68
CA PRO A 176 -4.92 -6.44 -20.78
C PRO A 176 -5.32 -4.96 -20.68
N GLY A 177 -4.32 -4.07 -20.64
CA GLY A 177 -4.54 -2.64 -20.41
C GLY A 177 -4.74 -2.23 -18.95
N GLY A 178 -4.71 -3.17 -18.00
CA GLY A 178 -4.75 -2.91 -16.58
C GLY A 178 -3.43 -2.35 -16.03
N SER A 179 -3.43 -2.02 -14.75
CA SER A 179 -2.30 -1.40 -14.07
C SER A 179 -1.83 -2.21 -12.88
N ILE A 180 -0.51 -2.30 -12.69
CA ILE A 180 0.10 -2.90 -11.50
C ILE A 180 0.74 -1.80 -10.66
N CYS A 181 0.37 -1.71 -9.39
CA CYS A 181 0.97 -0.81 -8.41
C CYS A 181 1.83 -1.64 -7.45
N LEU A 182 3.16 -1.55 -7.59
CA LEU A 182 4.12 -2.20 -6.70
C LEU A 182 4.26 -1.37 -5.44
N VAL A 183 3.68 -1.83 -4.35
CA VAL A 183 3.69 -1.20 -3.01
C VAL A 183 4.69 -1.91 -2.12
N GLY A 184 4.81 -3.23 -2.26
CA GLY A 184 5.82 -4.03 -1.57
C GLY A 184 7.23 -3.59 -1.96
N ASN A 185 8.14 -3.52 -0.96
CA ASN A 185 9.54 -3.17 -1.24
C ASN A 185 10.22 -4.39 -1.86
N PRO A 186 10.59 -4.35 -3.15
CA PRO A 186 11.14 -5.52 -3.82
C PRO A 186 12.51 -5.89 -3.24
N ALA A 187 12.72 -7.19 -3.02
CA ALA A 187 14.05 -7.73 -2.76
C ALA A 187 14.99 -7.42 -3.94
N SER A 188 16.29 -7.34 -3.69
CA SER A 188 17.31 -6.86 -4.65
C SER A 188 17.43 -7.65 -5.95
N ASP A 189 16.80 -8.81 -6.05
CA ASP A 189 16.80 -9.65 -7.27
C ASP A 189 15.38 -10.06 -7.65
N MET A 190 14.67 -9.13 -8.27
CA MET A 190 13.31 -9.37 -8.75
C MET A 190 13.27 -9.95 -10.16
N GLY A 191 14.40 -10.08 -10.85
CA GLY A 191 14.43 -10.50 -12.25
C GLY A 191 13.64 -9.57 -13.19
N LEU A 192 13.27 -8.39 -12.70
CA LEU A 192 12.76 -7.29 -13.51
C LEU A 192 13.95 -6.69 -14.23
N GLU A 193 14.47 -7.38 -15.23
CA GLU A 193 15.34 -6.76 -16.21
C GLU A 193 14.51 -5.64 -16.84
N LYS A 194 14.85 -4.42 -16.43
CA LYS A 194 14.44 -3.14 -17.00
C LYS A 194 13.35 -3.23 -18.09
N ALA A 195 12.15 -3.64 -17.73
CA ALA A 195 10.97 -3.27 -18.49
C ALA A 195 10.69 -1.80 -18.17
N VAL A 196 11.51 -0.93 -18.74
CA VAL A 196 11.25 0.50 -18.78
C VAL A 196 10.42 0.73 -20.03
N TYR A 197 9.14 0.98 -19.82
CA TYR A 197 8.30 1.58 -20.85
C TYR A 197 7.67 2.84 -20.30
#